data_a3d327f1d35e375386afbe954524dc4c
#
_entry.id   a3d327f1d35e375386afbe954524dc4c
#
_cell.length_a   1.000
_cell.length_b   1.000
_cell.length_c   1.000
_cell.angle_alpha   90.00
_cell.angle_beta   90.00
_cell.angle_gamma   90.00
#
_symmetry.space_group_name_H-M   'P 1'
#
loop_
_entity.id
_entity.type
_entity.pdbx_description
1 polymer ?
#
loop_
_entity_poly.entity_id
_entity_poly.type
_entity_poly.pdbx_seq_one_letter_code
_entity_poly.pdbx_strand_id
1 'polypeptide(L)'
;HREHEPYIDPSEFDADLKVIDTSLRASQDEIIADDRLSTIRAAIASFGFHLYSIDLRQNSESFENVLTEVFATAHVHPNYDTLREEDKVELLVRELQTPRPLVPRGYRGFSEATQRELDLIAQAAVSVERFGEQMIPHQIISMAQSVSDILEPMVLLKEVGLIQANGQGPTGSIDIIPLFETIDDLQAGAGILRKLWDLPIYRAYLRQRGDIQEVMLGYSDSNKDGGYFAANWALYDAETDLVEVG
;
A
#
# COMPACT_ATOMS: atom_id res chain seq x y z
N HIS A 1 22.99 -29.01 20.69
CA HIS A 1 22.16 -28.57 19.57
C HIS A 1 21.35 -27.39 20.08
N ARG A 2 21.74 -26.14 19.76
CA ARG A 2 20.81 -25.03 19.79
C ARG A 2 19.85 -25.31 18.64
N GLU A 3 18.57 -25.43 18.89
CA GLU A 3 17.53 -25.30 17.88
C GLU A 3 17.74 -23.91 17.30
N HIS A 4 18.16 -23.82 16.06
CA HIS A 4 18.32 -22.55 15.39
C HIS A 4 16.93 -22.03 15.06
N GLU A 5 16.52 -20.97 15.74
CA GLU A 5 15.37 -20.21 15.32
C GLU A 5 15.65 -19.66 13.91
N PRO A 6 14.67 -19.69 13.01
CA PRO A 6 14.86 -19.12 11.68
C PRO A 6 15.09 -17.59 11.78
N TYR A 7 15.91 -17.05 10.90
CA TYR A 7 16.03 -15.60 10.78
C TYR A 7 14.69 -15.00 10.36
N ILE A 8 14.27 -13.94 11.05
CA ILE A 8 13.03 -13.21 10.77
C ILE A 8 13.33 -12.08 9.78
N ASP A 9 14.49 -11.44 9.95
CA ASP A 9 14.91 -10.28 9.16
C ASP A 9 16.17 -10.60 8.33
N PRO A 10 16.21 -10.24 7.03
CA PRO A 10 17.39 -10.41 6.19
C PRO A 10 18.65 -9.73 6.74
N SER A 11 18.50 -8.62 7.45
CA SER A 11 19.63 -7.89 8.04
C SER A 11 20.32 -8.66 9.17
N GLU A 12 19.59 -9.46 9.95
CA GLU A 12 20.16 -10.34 10.96
C GLU A 12 21.04 -11.41 10.30
N PHE A 13 20.54 -11.99 9.20
CA PHE A 13 21.30 -12.98 8.45
C PHE A 13 22.57 -12.37 7.81
N ASP A 14 22.46 -11.18 7.19
CA ASP A 14 23.64 -10.48 6.64
C ASP A 14 24.65 -10.11 7.74
N ALA A 15 24.18 -9.73 8.93
CA ALA A 15 25.06 -9.41 10.06
C ALA A 15 25.92 -10.62 10.46
N ASP A 16 25.35 -11.81 10.53
CA ASP A 16 26.09 -13.05 10.82
C ASP A 16 27.07 -13.41 9.68
N LEU A 17 26.66 -13.26 8.43
CA LEU A 17 27.57 -13.46 7.28
C LEU A 17 28.70 -12.44 7.25
N LYS A 18 28.46 -11.20 7.71
CA LYS A 18 29.48 -10.16 7.83
C LYS A 18 30.56 -10.50 8.85
N VAL A 19 30.21 -11.22 9.92
CA VAL A 19 31.21 -11.71 10.89
C VAL A 19 32.16 -12.70 10.20
N ILE A 20 31.65 -13.60 9.36
CA ILE A 20 32.45 -14.58 8.58
C ILE A 20 33.33 -13.81 7.58
N ASP A 21 32.78 -12.86 6.81
CA ASP A 21 33.53 -12.05 5.85
C ASP A 21 34.69 -11.30 6.52
N THR A 22 34.43 -10.66 7.66
CA THR A 22 35.43 -9.94 8.42
C THR A 22 36.55 -10.85 8.91
N SER A 23 36.20 -12.06 9.39
CA SER A 23 37.18 -13.06 9.86
C SER A 23 38.06 -13.57 8.74
N LEU A 24 37.49 -13.88 7.56
CA LEU A 24 38.25 -14.33 6.39
C LEU A 24 39.23 -13.24 5.92
N ARG A 25 38.79 -12.01 5.80
CA ARG A 25 39.66 -10.88 5.39
C ARG A 25 40.79 -10.64 6.40
N ALA A 26 40.50 -10.75 7.69
CA ALA A 26 41.53 -10.64 8.73
C ALA A 26 42.58 -11.77 8.66
N SER A 27 42.23 -12.91 8.09
CA SER A 27 43.13 -14.07 7.87
C SER A 27 43.81 -14.06 6.50
N GLN A 28 43.65 -12.98 5.70
CA GLN A 28 44.18 -12.87 4.33
C GLN A 28 43.54 -13.87 3.33
N ASP A 29 42.30 -14.28 3.59
CA ASP A 29 41.52 -15.20 2.78
C ASP A 29 40.48 -14.47 1.93
N GLU A 30 40.81 -13.29 1.35
CA GLU A 30 39.92 -12.46 0.54
C GLU A 30 39.30 -13.23 -0.64
N ILE A 31 40.08 -14.17 -1.23
CA ILE A 31 39.59 -14.99 -2.35
C ILE A 31 38.34 -15.78 -1.94
N ILE A 32 38.32 -16.29 -0.70
CA ILE A 32 37.18 -17.06 -0.18
C ILE A 32 36.01 -16.09 0.14
N ALA A 33 36.32 -14.94 0.74
CA ALA A 33 35.30 -13.92 1.05
C ALA A 33 34.63 -13.36 -0.21
N ASP A 34 35.42 -13.19 -1.29
CA ASP A 34 34.93 -12.59 -2.57
C ASP A 34 34.21 -13.60 -3.48
N ASP A 35 34.18 -14.91 -3.14
CA ASP A 35 33.45 -15.95 -3.90
C ASP A 35 31.96 -16.02 -3.45
N ARG A 36 31.50 -17.14 -2.99
CA ARG A 36 30.10 -17.45 -2.64
C ARG A 36 29.56 -16.58 -1.51
N LEU A 37 30.43 -16.19 -0.56
CA LEU A 37 30.00 -15.35 0.55
C LEU A 37 29.58 -13.96 0.07
N SER A 38 30.35 -13.34 -0.82
CA SER A 38 29.99 -12.04 -1.41
C SER A 38 28.71 -12.14 -2.26
N THR A 39 28.55 -13.24 -3.00
CA THR A 39 27.36 -13.50 -3.81
C THR A 39 26.10 -13.62 -2.96
N ILE A 40 26.15 -14.39 -1.87
CA ILE A 40 24.96 -14.54 -1.01
C ILE A 40 24.63 -13.24 -0.27
N ARG A 41 25.62 -12.48 0.18
CA ARG A 41 25.41 -11.17 0.80
C ARG A 41 24.80 -10.15 -0.17
N ALA A 42 25.28 -10.11 -1.42
CA ALA A 42 24.69 -9.30 -2.48
C ALA A 42 23.23 -9.72 -2.78
N ALA A 43 22.96 -11.03 -2.81
CA ALA A 43 21.61 -11.54 -3.00
C ALA A 43 20.66 -11.15 -1.86
N ILE A 44 21.11 -11.24 -0.60
CA ILE A 44 20.33 -10.81 0.56
C ILE A 44 20.04 -9.30 0.50
N ALA A 45 21.03 -8.49 0.17
CA ALA A 45 20.87 -7.04 0.05
C ALA A 45 19.91 -6.63 -1.08
N SER A 46 19.87 -7.42 -2.17
CA SER A 46 19.03 -7.12 -3.34
C SER A 46 17.61 -7.71 -3.24
N PHE A 47 17.46 -8.89 -2.64
CA PHE A 47 16.24 -9.69 -2.72
C PHE A 47 15.61 -9.99 -1.36
N GLY A 48 16.28 -9.65 -0.25
CA GLY A 48 15.81 -10.00 1.08
C GLY A 48 15.42 -11.47 1.20
N PHE A 49 14.30 -11.74 1.86
CA PHE A 49 13.64 -13.06 1.89
C PHE A 49 12.44 -13.16 0.94
N HIS A 50 12.09 -12.07 0.27
CA HIS A 50 10.90 -11.94 -0.59
C HIS A 50 11.19 -12.14 -2.10
N LEU A 51 12.42 -12.24 -2.52
CA LEU A 51 12.93 -12.41 -3.89
C LEU A 51 12.71 -11.17 -4.78
N TYR A 52 11.51 -10.61 -4.81
CA TYR A 52 11.16 -9.35 -5.51
C TYR A 52 9.90 -8.75 -4.89
N SER A 53 9.77 -7.44 -4.98
CA SER A 53 8.56 -6.72 -4.54
C SER A 53 7.49 -6.77 -5.62
N ILE A 54 6.24 -6.85 -5.20
CA ILE A 54 5.05 -6.75 -6.06
C ILE A 54 4.09 -5.72 -5.48
N ASP A 55 3.36 -5.03 -6.35
CA ASP A 55 2.34 -4.09 -5.93
C ASP A 55 0.96 -4.74 -5.98
N LEU A 56 0.10 -4.43 -5.02
CA LEU A 56 -1.32 -4.64 -5.17
C LEU A 56 -1.89 -3.53 -6.04
N ARG A 57 -2.79 -3.87 -6.95
CA ARG A 57 -3.49 -2.89 -7.78
C ARG A 57 -4.93 -3.30 -7.97
N GLN A 58 -5.84 -2.36 -7.72
CA GLN A 58 -7.27 -2.56 -7.95
C GLN A 58 -7.94 -1.23 -8.34
N ASN A 59 -9.08 -1.33 -9.00
CA ASN A 59 -9.91 -0.20 -9.38
C ASN A 59 -10.68 0.37 -8.16
N SER A 60 -10.84 1.69 -8.09
CA SER A 60 -11.58 2.37 -7.01
C SER A 60 -13.02 1.86 -6.87
N GLU A 61 -13.73 1.65 -7.98
CA GLU A 61 -15.10 1.11 -7.97
C GLU A 61 -15.17 -0.28 -7.30
N SER A 62 -14.12 -1.10 -7.44
CA SER A 62 -14.08 -2.41 -6.77
C SER A 62 -14.01 -2.26 -5.25
N PHE A 63 -13.23 -1.31 -4.74
CA PHE A 63 -13.15 -1.04 -3.30
C PHE A 63 -14.46 -0.51 -2.75
N GLU A 64 -15.11 0.42 -3.45
CA GLU A 64 -16.42 0.94 -3.09
C GLU A 64 -17.47 -0.18 -3.01
N ASN A 65 -17.52 -1.06 -4.01
CA ASN A 65 -18.45 -2.19 -4.05
C ASN A 65 -18.22 -3.17 -2.87
N VAL A 66 -16.97 -3.50 -2.59
CA VAL A 66 -16.59 -4.36 -1.45
C VAL A 66 -17.01 -3.73 -0.13
N LEU A 67 -16.70 -2.44 0.07
CA LEU A 67 -17.06 -1.74 1.31
C LEU A 67 -18.56 -1.57 1.46
N THR A 68 -19.29 -1.35 0.38
CA THR A 68 -20.76 -1.28 0.43
C THR A 68 -21.34 -2.56 1.03
N GLU A 69 -20.88 -3.73 0.58
CA GLU A 69 -21.35 -5.01 1.12
C GLU A 69 -20.84 -5.28 2.54
N VAL A 70 -19.59 -4.92 2.83
CA VAL A 70 -18.99 -5.07 4.16
C VAL A 70 -19.71 -4.18 5.18
N PHE A 71 -19.96 -2.91 4.86
CA PHE A 71 -20.65 -1.98 5.76
C PHE A 71 -22.12 -2.37 6.00
N ALA A 72 -22.81 -2.85 4.96
CA ALA A 72 -24.16 -3.37 5.12
C ALA A 72 -24.18 -4.60 6.05
N THR A 73 -23.26 -5.54 5.86
CA THR A 73 -23.14 -6.77 6.68
C THR A 73 -22.75 -6.44 8.13
N ALA A 74 -21.84 -5.49 8.34
CA ALA A 74 -21.41 -5.04 9.65
C ALA A 74 -22.39 -4.09 10.35
N HIS A 75 -23.54 -3.78 9.72
CA HIS A 75 -24.53 -2.82 10.21
C HIS A 75 -23.94 -1.40 10.46
N VAL A 76 -22.93 -1.02 9.68
CA VAL A 76 -22.33 0.32 9.72
C VAL A 76 -23.15 1.28 8.88
N HIS A 77 -23.38 0.95 7.61
CA HIS A 77 -24.23 1.70 6.69
C HIS A 77 -24.85 0.76 5.65
N PRO A 78 -26.16 0.83 5.39
CA PRO A 78 -26.84 -0.12 4.48
C PRO A 78 -26.60 0.14 3.00
N ASN A 79 -26.29 1.38 2.60
CA ASN A 79 -26.16 1.84 1.21
C ASN A 79 -24.99 2.84 1.11
N TYR A 80 -23.78 2.38 1.32
CA TYR A 80 -22.55 3.21 1.34
C TYR A 80 -22.32 3.91 0.00
N ASP A 81 -22.52 3.20 -1.10
CA ASP A 81 -22.39 3.68 -2.49
C ASP A 81 -23.26 4.91 -2.82
N THR A 82 -24.35 5.10 -2.10
CA THR A 82 -25.26 6.24 -2.32
C THR A 82 -24.91 7.49 -1.50
N LEU A 83 -23.91 7.41 -0.65
CA LEU A 83 -23.47 8.56 0.17
C LEU A 83 -22.80 9.63 -0.70
N ARG A 84 -22.93 10.89 -0.28
CA ARG A 84 -22.11 11.98 -0.85
C ARG A 84 -20.65 11.81 -0.40
N GLU A 85 -19.74 12.37 -1.15
CA GLU A 85 -18.30 12.28 -0.90
C GLU A 85 -17.94 12.68 0.54
N GLU A 86 -18.46 13.77 1.04
CA GLU A 86 -18.17 14.23 2.40
C GLU A 86 -18.64 13.25 3.47
N ASP A 87 -19.79 12.63 3.26
CA ASP A 87 -20.37 11.64 4.16
C ASP A 87 -19.58 10.30 4.10
N LYS A 88 -19.08 9.92 2.90
CA LYS A 88 -18.16 8.78 2.74
C LYS A 88 -16.88 9.01 3.51
N VAL A 89 -16.22 10.15 3.29
CA VAL A 89 -14.96 10.50 3.95
C VAL A 89 -15.12 10.51 5.47
N GLU A 90 -16.18 11.12 6.00
CA GLU A 90 -16.45 11.12 7.45
C GLU A 90 -16.60 9.69 8.01
N LEU A 91 -17.33 8.84 7.31
CA LEU A 91 -17.51 7.44 7.69
C LEU A 91 -16.19 6.66 7.68
N LEU A 92 -15.41 6.78 6.61
CA LEU A 92 -14.11 6.11 6.46
C LEU A 92 -13.10 6.57 7.52
N VAL A 93 -13.03 7.87 7.79
CA VAL A 93 -12.18 8.43 8.86
C VAL A 93 -12.55 7.84 10.22
N ARG A 94 -13.84 7.73 10.52
CA ARG A 94 -14.32 7.11 11.76
C ARG A 94 -13.94 5.63 11.87
N GLU A 95 -14.06 4.88 10.78
CA GLU A 95 -13.69 3.45 10.77
C GLU A 95 -12.17 3.24 10.85
N LEU A 96 -11.36 4.16 10.30
CA LEU A 96 -9.90 4.14 10.44
C LEU A 96 -9.40 4.51 11.84
N GLN A 97 -10.22 5.18 12.65
CA GLN A 97 -9.89 5.50 14.05
C GLN A 97 -10.17 4.33 15.01
N THR A 98 -10.92 3.33 14.56
CA THR A 98 -11.39 2.24 15.44
C THR A 98 -10.69 0.92 15.09
N PRO A 99 -10.12 0.20 16.07
CA PRO A 99 -9.50 -1.11 15.82
C PRO A 99 -10.53 -2.24 15.65
N ARG A 100 -11.82 -1.92 15.74
CA ARG A 100 -12.89 -2.91 15.61
C ARG A 100 -12.89 -3.52 14.20
N PRO A 101 -12.84 -4.86 14.07
CA PRO A 101 -13.00 -5.49 12.78
C PRO A 101 -14.46 -5.36 12.29
N LEU A 102 -14.61 -5.19 10.99
CA LEU A 102 -15.91 -5.15 10.29
C LEU A 102 -16.32 -6.55 9.85
N VAL A 103 -15.34 -7.33 9.40
CA VAL A 103 -15.56 -8.68 8.87
C VAL A 103 -15.41 -9.71 9.99
N PRO A 104 -16.45 -10.47 10.35
CA PRO A 104 -16.34 -11.54 11.32
C PRO A 104 -15.36 -12.61 10.83
N ARG A 105 -14.49 -13.10 11.73
CA ARG A 105 -13.50 -14.12 11.39
C ARG A 105 -14.15 -15.37 10.78
N GLY A 106 -13.73 -15.71 9.57
CA GLY A 106 -14.25 -16.88 8.85
C GLY A 106 -15.63 -16.69 8.23
N TYR A 107 -16.17 -15.47 8.21
CA TYR A 107 -17.41 -15.16 7.48
C TYR A 107 -17.23 -15.36 5.98
N ARG A 108 -18.22 -16.03 5.34
CA ARG A 108 -18.21 -16.40 3.92
C ARG A 108 -19.54 -16.07 3.24
N GLY A 109 -20.31 -15.13 3.80
CA GLY A 109 -21.63 -14.76 3.30
C GLY A 109 -21.64 -13.63 2.27
N PHE A 110 -20.46 -13.16 1.84
CA PHE A 110 -20.33 -12.12 0.84
C PHE A 110 -20.56 -12.65 -0.59
N SER A 111 -20.81 -11.75 -1.51
CA SER A 111 -20.79 -12.07 -2.95
C SER A 111 -19.44 -12.66 -3.36
N GLU A 112 -19.40 -13.39 -4.47
CA GLU A 112 -18.17 -14.00 -4.98
C GLU A 112 -17.09 -12.94 -5.27
N ALA A 113 -17.50 -11.78 -5.79
CA ALA A 113 -16.58 -10.67 -6.08
C ALA A 113 -15.96 -10.11 -4.80
N THR A 114 -16.76 -9.74 -3.81
CA THR A 114 -16.31 -9.25 -2.51
C THR A 114 -15.44 -10.27 -1.79
N GLN A 115 -15.83 -11.56 -1.81
CA GLN A 115 -15.05 -12.61 -1.16
C GLN A 115 -13.68 -12.78 -1.81
N ARG A 116 -13.58 -12.67 -3.13
CA ARG A 116 -12.31 -12.75 -3.87
C ARG A 116 -11.37 -11.61 -3.48
N GLU A 117 -11.86 -10.38 -3.40
CA GLU A 117 -11.05 -9.23 -3.00
C GLU A 117 -10.57 -9.35 -1.54
N LEU A 118 -11.46 -9.76 -0.63
CA LEU A 118 -11.09 -9.98 0.77
C LEU A 118 -10.07 -11.13 0.93
N ASP A 119 -10.21 -12.21 0.17
CA ASP A 119 -9.25 -13.33 0.18
C ASP A 119 -7.89 -12.91 -0.41
N LEU A 120 -7.88 -12.03 -1.42
CA LEU A 120 -6.65 -11.48 -2.01
C LEU A 120 -5.86 -10.64 -1.00
N ILE A 121 -6.50 -9.69 -0.34
CA ILE A 121 -5.82 -8.85 0.65
C ILE A 121 -5.42 -9.67 1.90
N ALA A 122 -6.22 -10.67 2.29
CA ALA A 122 -5.85 -11.58 3.37
C ALA A 122 -4.60 -12.41 3.02
N GLN A 123 -4.49 -12.89 1.77
CA GLN A 123 -3.29 -13.58 1.29
C GLN A 123 -2.08 -12.64 1.21
N ALA A 124 -2.29 -11.38 0.85
CA ALA A 124 -1.23 -10.37 0.88
C ALA A 124 -0.67 -10.17 2.30
N ALA A 125 -1.55 -10.08 3.31
CA ALA A 125 -1.13 -9.96 4.71
C ALA A 125 -0.30 -11.17 5.18
N VAL A 126 -0.71 -12.39 4.84
CA VAL A 126 0.05 -13.62 5.13
C VAL A 126 1.43 -13.60 4.44
N SER A 127 1.50 -13.06 3.22
CA SER A 127 2.75 -12.96 2.47
C SER A 127 3.70 -11.94 3.10
N VAL A 128 3.18 -10.78 3.51
CA VAL A 128 3.97 -9.75 4.21
C VAL A 128 4.47 -10.27 5.57
N GLU A 129 3.63 -10.95 6.34
CA GLU A 129 4.03 -11.57 7.61
C GLU A 129 5.17 -12.59 7.42
N ARG A 130 5.12 -13.37 6.34
CA ARG A 130 6.09 -14.44 6.07
C ARG A 130 7.40 -13.96 5.47
N PHE A 131 7.36 -12.99 4.57
CA PHE A 131 8.49 -12.60 3.72
C PHE A 131 8.99 -11.18 3.99
N GLY A 132 8.33 -10.43 4.85
CA GLY A 132 8.66 -9.06 5.22
C GLY A 132 7.88 -8.00 4.43
N GLU A 133 7.88 -6.79 4.96
CA GLU A 133 7.09 -5.65 4.46
C GLU A 133 7.47 -5.25 3.03
N GLN A 134 8.73 -5.45 2.63
CA GLN A 134 9.22 -5.13 1.29
C GLN A 134 8.65 -6.02 0.18
N MET A 135 7.95 -7.11 0.53
CA MET A 135 7.33 -7.96 -0.48
C MET A 135 6.15 -7.28 -1.17
N ILE A 136 5.33 -6.54 -0.41
CA ILE A 136 4.17 -5.80 -0.93
C ILE A 136 4.20 -4.38 -0.34
N PRO A 137 5.01 -3.48 -0.92
CA PRO A 137 5.16 -2.13 -0.38
C PRO A 137 4.00 -1.20 -0.74
N HIS A 138 3.24 -1.49 -1.83
CA HIS A 138 2.29 -0.54 -2.39
C HIS A 138 0.90 -1.16 -2.63
N GLN A 139 -0.13 -0.34 -2.36
CA GLN A 139 -1.50 -0.52 -2.84
C GLN A 139 -1.81 0.59 -3.85
N ILE A 140 -1.83 0.25 -5.13
CA ILE A 140 -2.16 1.18 -6.22
C ILE A 140 -3.68 1.17 -6.45
N ILE A 141 -4.24 2.36 -6.61
CA ILE A 141 -5.68 2.55 -6.85
C ILE A 141 -5.84 3.12 -8.25
N SER A 142 -6.31 2.29 -9.20
CA SER A 142 -6.66 2.75 -10.54
C SER A 142 -7.94 3.56 -10.53
N MET A 143 -8.04 4.55 -11.41
CA MET A 143 -9.20 5.45 -11.52
C MET A 143 -9.52 6.15 -10.19
N ALA A 144 -8.51 6.66 -9.49
CA ALA A 144 -8.70 7.44 -8.29
C ALA A 144 -9.26 8.83 -8.65
N GLN A 145 -10.47 9.16 -8.20
CA GLN A 145 -11.21 10.37 -8.57
C GLN A 145 -11.65 11.19 -7.35
N SER A 146 -11.50 10.65 -6.16
CA SER A 146 -11.98 11.26 -4.93
C SER A 146 -11.07 10.92 -3.74
N VAL A 147 -11.30 11.59 -2.61
CA VAL A 147 -10.62 11.30 -1.34
C VAL A 147 -11.08 9.96 -0.79
N SER A 148 -12.37 9.63 -0.93
CA SER A 148 -12.91 8.34 -0.47
C SER A 148 -12.24 7.17 -1.17
N ASP A 149 -11.95 7.25 -2.48
CA ASP A 149 -11.28 6.20 -3.24
C ASP A 149 -9.91 5.82 -2.64
N ILE A 150 -9.23 6.78 -2.00
CA ILE A 150 -7.93 6.57 -1.37
C ILE A 150 -8.08 6.00 0.04
N LEU A 151 -9.13 6.37 0.77
CA LEU A 151 -9.38 5.89 2.13
C LEU A 151 -10.02 4.50 2.17
N GLU A 152 -10.79 4.12 1.15
CA GLU A 152 -11.50 2.85 1.08
C GLU A 152 -10.58 1.62 1.20
N PRO A 153 -9.50 1.51 0.41
CA PRO A 153 -8.57 0.40 0.57
C PRO A 153 -7.88 0.40 1.94
N MET A 154 -7.67 1.56 2.57
CA MET A 154 -7.10 1.60 3.92
C MET A 154 -7.99 0.91 4.95
N VAL A 155 -9.31 1.06 4.83
CA VAL A 155 -10.27 0.37 5.71
C VAL A 155 -10.21 -1.15 5.48
N LEU A 156 -10.11 -1.60 4.23
CA LEU A 156 -9.99 -3.03 3.92
C LEU A 156 -8.65 -3.62 4.36
N LEU A 157 -7.55 -2.89 4.18
CA LEU A 157 -6.22 -3.29 4.65
C LEU A 157 -6.15 -3.36 6.19
N LYS A 158 -6.95 -2.56 6.89
CA LYS A 158 -7.11 -2.64 8.34
C LYS A 158 -7.73 -3.97 8.77
N GLU A 159 -8.69 -4.51 8.01
CA GLU A 159 -9.34 -5.79 8.34
C GLU A 159 -8.35 -6.97 8.39
N VAL A 160 -7.27 -6.89 7.64
CA VAL A 160 -6.24 -7.94 7.57
C VAL A 160 -4.95 -7.60 8.34
N GLY A 161 -4.92 -6.42 8.99
CA GLY A 161 -3.79 -6.00 9.83
C GLY A 161 -2.60 -5.38 9.10
N LEU A 162 -2.69 -5.16 7.76
CA LEU A 162 -1.69 -4.40 7.00
C LEU A 162 -1.71 -2.91 7.35
N ILE A 163 -2.85 -2.41 7.79
CA ILE A 163 -3.01 -1.12 8.46
C ILE A 163 -3.61 -1.38 9.84
N GLN A 164 -3.09 -0.72 10.86
CA GLN A 164 -3.54 -0.85 12.23
C GLN A 164 -4.09 0.48 12.74
N ALA A 165 -5.32 0.49 13.23
CA ALA A 165 -5.89 1.64 13.90
C ALA A 165 -5.37 1.71 15.34
N ASN A 166 -4.79 2.84 15.70
CA ASN A 166 -4.39 3.12 17.07
C ASN A 166 -4.87 4.53 17.48
N GLY A 167 -4.81 4.86 18.75
CA GLY A 167 -5.34 6.12 19.28
C GLY A 167 -4.60 7.38 18.80
N GLN A 168 -3.51 7.24 18.04
CA GLN A 168 -2.72 8.33 17.48
C GLN A 168 -2.86 8.46 15.95
N GLY A 169 -3.59 7.56 15.33
CA GLY A 169 -3.80 7.46 13.88
C GLY A 169 -3.45 6.07 13.34
N PRO A 170 -3.77 5.78 12.08
CA PRO A 170 -3.43 4.51 11.46
C PRO A 170 -1.91 4.40 11.26
N THR A 171 -1.40 3.18 11.39
CA THR A 171 -0.01 2.81 11.09
C THR A 171 -0.01 1.59 10.18
N GLY A 172 1.01 1.43 9.35
CA GLY A 172 1.09 0.29 8.44
C GLY A 172 2.38 0.30 7.63
N SER A 173 2.62 -0.81 6.92
CA SER A 173 3.82 -1.02 6.11
C SER A 173 3.61 -0.83 4.61
N ILE A 174 2.38 -0.50 4.18
CA ILE A 174 1.99 -0.41 2.77
C ILE A 174 1.66 1.03 2.38
N ASP A 175 2.23 1.55 1.30
CA ASP A 175 1.92 2.88 0.80
C ASP A 175 0.67 2.86 -0.09
N ILE A 176 -0.17 3.87 0.05
CA ILE A 176 -1.39 4.00 -0.74
C ILE A 176 -1.12 4.97 -1.88
N ILE A 177 -1.19 4.46 -3.12
CA ILE A 177 -0.77 5.19 -4.30
C ILE A 177 -1.99 5.41 -5.22
N PRO A 178 -2.53 6.63 -5.31
CA PRO A 178 -3.55 6.95 -6.29
C PRO A 178 -2.93 7.01 -7.69
N LEU A 179 -3.65 6.46 -8.67
CA LEU A 179 -3.31 6.57 -10.09
C LEU A 179 -4.39 7.40 -10.77
N PHE A 180 -3.98 8.57 -11.28
CA PHE A 180 -4.80 9.47 -12.08
C PHE A 180 -4.63 9.13 -13.56
N GLU A 181 -5.71 8.70 -14.21
CA GLU A 181 -5.65 8.06 -15.54
C GLU A 181 -6.29 8.88 -16.66
N THR A 182 -7.41 9.54 -16.39
CA THR A 182 -8.07 10.40 -17.38
C THR A 182 -7.54 11.85 -17.31
N ILE A 183 -7.85 12.66 -18.33
CA ILE A 183 -7.51 14.09 -18.32
C ILE A 183 -8.18 14.80 -17.13
N ASP A 184 -9.43 14.47 -16.86
CA ASP A 184 -10.18 15.05 -15.73
C ASP A 184 -9.55 14.64 -14.39
N ASP A 185 -9.11 13.38 -14.23
CA ASP A 185 -8.43 12.91 -13.03
C ASP A 185 -7.09 13.63 -12.82
N LEU A 186 -6.32 13.82 -13.89
CA LEU A 186 -5.05 14.56 -13.84
C LEU A 186 -5.26 16.01 -13.37
N GLN A 187 -6.30 16.67 -13.87
CA GLN A 187 -6.64 18.04 -13.46
C GLN A 187 -7.14 18.12 -12.01
N ALA A 188 -7.84 17.10 -11.55
CA ALA A 188 -8.39 17.05 -10.18
C ALA A 188 -7.37 16.61 -9.12
N GLY A 189 -6.32 15.87 -9.52
CA GLY A 189 -5.42 15.13 -8.63
C GLY A 189 -4.79 15.96 -7.51
N ALA A 190 -4.22 17.13 -7.84
CA ALA A 190 -3.62 18.02 -6.84
C ALA A 190 -4.65 18.51 -5.81
N GLY A 191 -5.90 18.80 -6.25
CA GLY A 191 -6.99 19.18 -5.37
C GLY A 191 -7.45 18.04 -4.45
N ILE A 192 -7.47 16.82 -4.95
CA ILE A 192 -7.79 15.60 -4.17
C ILE A 192 -6.74 15.40 -3.09
N LEU A 193 -5.45 15.43 -3.45
CA LEU A 193 -4.36 15.23 -2.49
C LEU A 193 -4.33 16.33 -1.43
N ARG A 194 -4.56 17.58 -1.77
CA ARG A 194 -4.66 18.67 -0.79
C ARG A 194 -5.74 18.38 0.25
N LYS A 195 -6.95 17.99 -0.19
CA LYS A 195 -8.05 17.62 0.72
C LYS A 195 -7.71 16.40 1.57
N LEU A 196 -7.05 15.40 0.98
CA LEU A 196 -6.60 14.19 1.68
C LEU A 196 -5.58 14.50 2.77
N TRP A 197 -4.60 15.36 2.48
CA TRP A 197 -3.58 15.76 3.44
C TRP A 197 -4.08 16.70 4.54
N ASP A 198 -5.19 17.40 4.30
CA ASP A 198 -5.90 18.19 5.33
C ASP A 198 -6.60 17.27 6.36
N LEU A 199 -6.78 15.98 6.08
CA LEU A 199 -7.34 15.03 7.03
C LEU A 199 -6.28 14.65 8.08
N PRO A 200 -6.50 14.96 9.38
CA PRO A 200 -5.51 14.66 10.43
C PRO A 200 -5.11 13.19 10.49
N ILE A 201 -6.05 12.28 10.18
CA ILE A 201 -5.83 10.84 10.21
C ILE A 201 -4.87 10.39 9.09
N TYR A 202 -5.04 10.93 7.88
CA TYR A 202 -4.16 10.61 6.76
C TYR A 202 -2.78 11.25 6.94
N ARG A 203 -2.74 12.48 7.45
CA ARG A 203 -1.47 13.14 7.79
C ARG A 203 -0.69 12.39 8.86
N ALA A 204 -1.37 11.78 9.83
CA ALA A 204 -0.71 10.92 10.83
C ALA A 204 -0.12 9.66 10.17
N TYR A 205 -0.81 9.07 9.20
CA TYR A 205 -0.32 7.94 8.42
C TYR A 205 0.93 8.30 7.61
N LEU A 206 0.92 9.41 6.88
CA LEU A 206 2.08 9.88 6.11
C LEU A 206 3.30 10.12 7.00
N ARG A 207 3.13 10.75 8.16
CA ARG A 207 4.25 10.97 9.11
C ARG A 207 4.91 9.67 9.54
N GLN A 208 4.14 8.65 9.77
CA GLN A 208 4.65 7.32 10.09
C GLN A 208 5.40 6.68 8.92
N ARG A 209 5.05 7.06 7.68
CA ARG A 209 5.68 6.62 6.43
C ARG A 209 6.79 7.56 5.92
N GLY A 210 7.29 8.48 6.75
CA GLY A 210 8.38 9.39 6.41
C GLY A 210 7.95 10.67 5.68
N ASP A 211 6.68 11.03 5.75
CA ASP A 211 6.07 12.19 5.07
C ASP A 211 6.24 12.13 3.53
N ILE A 212 6.19 10.94 2.96
CA ILE A 212 6.28 10.70 1.51
C ILE A 212 4.92 10.24 0.99
N GLN A 213 4.49 10.85 -0.12
CA GLN A 213 3.33 10.42 -0.91
C GLN A 213 3.77 10.13 -2.33
N GLU A 214 3.63 8.88 -2.75
CA GLU A 214 3.77 8.51 -4.16
C GLU A 214 2.45 8.68 -4.90
N VAL A 215 2.55 9.10 -6.16
CA VAL A 215 1.41 9.28 -7.07
C VAL A 215 1.76 8.66 -8.42
N MET A 216 0.84 7.94 -9.02
CA MET A 216 0.98 7.48 -10.40
C MET A 216 0.18 8.35 -11.35
N LEU A 217 0.77 8.65 -12.53
CA LEU A 217 0.13 9.36 -13.62
C LEU A 217 0.01 8.45 -14.83
N GLY A 218 -1.19 8.34 -15.40
CA GLY A 218 -1.49 7.43 -16.49
C GLY A 218 -1.15 8.00 -17.86
N TYR A 219 0.02 7.71 -18.42
CA TYR A 219 0.43 8.19 -19.76
C TYR A 219 -0.37 7.56 -20.89
N SER A 220 -0.50 6.22 -20.91
CA SER A 220 -1.21 5.53 -21.98
C SER A 220 -2.70 5.72 -21.91
N ASP A 221 -3.24 5.80 -20.71
CA ASP A 221 -4.69 5.90 -20.48
C ASP A 221 -5.20 7.30 -20.79
N SER A 222 -4.50 8.35 -20.37
CA SER A 222 -4.81 9.73 -20.75
C SER A 222 -4.67 9.97 -22.25
N ASN A 223 -3.70 9.29 -22.92
CA ASN A 223 -3.60 9.35 -24.39
C ASN A 223 -4.81 8.72 -25.09
N LYS A 224 -5.38 7.64 -24.55
CA LYS A 224 -6.61 7.03 -25.09
C LYS A 224 -7.83 7.93 -24.85
N ASP A 225 -7.85 8.63 -23.72
CA ASP A 225 -8.93 9.53 -23.32
C ASP A 225 -8.99 10.79 -24.19
N GLY A 226 -7.91 11.59 -24.26
CA GLY A 226 -7.90 12.89 -24.89
C GLY A 226 -6.97 13.05 -26.11
N GLY A 227 -6.23 12.00 -26.48
CA GLY A 227 -5.23 12.02 -27.53
C GLY A 227 -3.89 12.59 -27.09
N TYR A 228 -2.85 12.36 -27.89
CA TYR A 228 -1.46 12.60 -27.54
C TYR A 228 -1.15 14.01 -27.04
N PHE A 229 -1.63 15.03 -27.75
CA PHE A 229 -1.28 16.42 -27.41
C PHE A 229 -1.93 16.88 -26.11
N ALA A 230 -3.26 16.65 -25.96
CA ALA A 230 -3.99 17.04 -24.78
C ALA A 230 -3.52 16.28 -23.53
N ALA A 231 -3.25 14.97 -23.67
CA ALA A 231 -2.75 14.15 -22.58
C ALA A 231 -1.38 14.60 -22.08
N ASN A 232 -0.41 14.85 -22.99
CA ASN A 232 0.92 15.30 -22.56
C ASN A 232 0.88 16.69 -21.91
N TRP A 233 -0.03 17.57 -22.34
CA TRP A 233 -0.21 18.86 -21.69
C TRP A 233 -0.82 18.69 -20.31
N ALA A 234 -1.87 17.87 -20.17
CA ALA A 234 -2.50 17.60 -18.89
C ALA A 234 -1.53 16.94 -17.88
N LEU A 235 -0.65 16.04 -18.36
CA LEU A 235 0.39 15.43 -17.53
C LEU A 235 1.39 16.47 -17.03
N TYR A 236 1.86 17.36 -17.92
CA TYR A 236 2.78 18.44 -17.54
C TYR A 236 2.17 19.39 -16.49
N ASP A 237 0.91 19.79 -16.71
CA ASP A 237 0.19 20.63 -15.75
C ASP A 237 0.00 19.90 -14.41
N ALA A 238 -0.42 18.62 -14.44
CA ALA A 238 -0.60 17.81 -13.25
C ALA A 238 0.69 17.64 -12.45
N GLU A 239 1.83 17.36 -13.11
CA GLU A 239 3.14 17.27 -12.46
C GLU A 239 3.50 18.60 -11.76
N THR A 240 3.24 19.72 -12.43
CA THR A 240 3.50 21.06 -11.86
C THR A 240 2.62 21.32 -10.64
N ASP A 241 1.31 21.07 -10.75
CA ASP A 241 0.35 21.26 -9.67
C ASP A 241 0.63 20.36 -8.47
N LEU A 242 1.05 19.11 -8.71
CA LEU A 242 1.43 18.16 -7.67
C LEU A 242 2.66 18.61 -6.89
N VAL A 243 3.67 19.16 -7.57
CA VAL A 243 4.87 19.72 -6.92
C VAL A 243 4.53 20.96 -6.08
N GLU A 244 3.57 21.79 -6.51
CA GLU A 244 3.16 22.99 -5.76
C GLU A 244 2.38 22.66 -4.47
N VAL A 245 1.72 21.50 -4.40
CA VAL A 245 0.94 21.11 -3.21
C VAL A 245 1.70 20.21 -2.23
N GLY A 246 2.81 19.58 -2.67
CA GLY A 246 3.70 18.74 -1.84
C GLY A 246 4.72 19.56 -1.09
#